data_922177c7486fda82393faf632668d87d
#
_entry.id   922177c7486fda82393faf632668d87d
#
_cell.length_a   1.000
_cell.length_b   1.000
_cell.length_c   1.000
_cell.angle_alpha   90.00
_cell.angle_beta   90.00
_cell.angle_gamma   90.00
#
_symmetry.space_group_name_H-M   'P 1'
#
loop_
_entity.id
_entity.type
_entity.pdbx_description
1 polymer ?
#
loop_
_entity_poly.entity_id
_entity_poly.type
_entity_poly.pdbx_seq_one_letter_code
_entity_poly.pdbx_strand_id
1 'polypeptide(L)'
;DNLPNFKYKVYDTDGDYAEGQINIHVKPVTDGTNIEVKNVETYEDTNNTAEGKDSVTLGLKVPTIKDNKDQNIGAKGDHGERVDYITLKFTNGASVKGAVLEKADGTDIATISNNNQTFKIVIVKDDGSVDTDFHHSNITLGQSGVVYLTKEEYEGLKIQHAEDNDTDIVINILTKTYEVDDSGKPLNAIDSTYLDKTNSNLSKVTTASMTVIIKPVTDDISLKWNDESAGTISDAGKTYTFNDIDEGNPTIDLKALLTKTSGTELNDGTAGNKADLDGSEKRTYTISGIPEGTVVTLGGQTAVANDKGISIIVFSDTNNKNVDPDFSMKFPTSFSGTVEGKITLSVYDNGVESGQRDTTDYGNGANGIKTAEVDFKVNVNPVADEATLKVGQVVGYEDTARNTNKNIQDKDGTIKHPENGIALDIRVSSTDTDGSETFTVTIKDIPNGGA
;
A
#
# COMPACT_ATOMS: atom_id res chain seq x y z
N ASP A 1 -21.07 -9.40 53.08
CA ASP A 1 -22.44 -8.94 53.38
C ASP A 1 -22.92 -9.51 54.68
N ASN A 2 -23.14 -8.68 55.70
CA ASN A 2 -23.78 -9.11 56.92
C ASN A 2 -25.28 -8.98 56.76
N LEU A 3 -25.92 -9.99 56.21
CA LEU A 3 -27.37 -10.08 56.24
C LEU A 3 -27.84 -10.23 57.72
N PRO A 4 -29.04 -9.71 58.04
CA PRO A 4 -29.54 -9.85 59.39
C PRO A 4 -29.63 -11.29 59.79
N ASN A 5 -29.17 -11.62 60.96
CA ASN A 5 -29.30 -12.93 61.52
C ASN A 5 -30.77 -13.28 61.74
N PHE A 6 -31.21 -14.39 61.20
CA PHE A 6 -32.57 -14.87 61.45
C PHE A 6 -32.56 -15.62 62.77
N LYS A 7 -33.36 -15.15 63.74
CA LYS A 7 -33.61 -15.86 64.98
C LYS A 7 -34.89 -16.67 64.81
N TYR A 8 -34.88 -17.92 65.24
CA TYR A 8 -36.03 -18.75 65.22
C TYR A 8 -36.25 -19.36 66.57
N LYS A 9 -37.52 -19.67 66.94
CA LYS A 9 -37.91 -20.39 68.10
C LYS A 9 -38.66 -21.66 67.70
N VAL A 10 -38.33 -22.76 68.27
CA VAL A 10 -39.05 -24.02 68.14
C VAL A 10 -39.73 -24.29 69.46
N TYR A 11 -41.02 -24.39 69.39
CA TYR A 11 -41.83 -24.69 70.55
C TYR A 11 -42.20 -26.18 70.58
N ASP A 12 -42.23 -26.79 71.75
CA ASP A 12 -42.85 -28.10 71.98
C ASP A 12 -44.35 -27.96 72.36
N THR A 13 -45.02 -29.12 72.62
CA THR A 13 -46.47 -29.16 72.81
C THR A 13 -46.91 -28.57 74.14
N ASP A 14 -46.04 -28.40 75.15
CA ASP A 14 -46.33 -27.84 76.45
C ASP A 14 -45.91 -26.35 76.58
N GLY A 15 -45.29 -25.76 75.49
CA GLY A 15 -45.00 -24.36 75.37
C GLY A 15 -43.57 -23.99 75.68
N ASP A 16 -42.74 -24.92 76.02
CA ASP A 16 -41.30 -24.70 76.13
C ASP A 16 -40.68 -24.44 74.74
N TYR A 17 -39.62 -23.61 74.68
CA TYR A 17 -38.98 -23.30 73.38
C TYR A 17 -37.46 -23.37 73.45
N ALA A 18 -36.89 -23.72 72.30
CA ALA A 18 -35.47 -23.54 72.01
C ALA A 18 -35.30 -22.42 71.02
N GLU A 19 -34.26 -21.57 71.19
CA GLU A 19 -33.91 -20.52 70.27
C GLU A 19 -32.68 -20.93 69.45
N GLY A 20 -32.68 -20.57 68.17
CA GLY A 20 -31.54 -20.76 67.29
C GLY A 20 -31.34 -19.48 66.42
N GLN A 21 -30.24 -19.43 65.79
CA GLN A 21 -29.88 -18.36 64.85
C GLN A 21 -29.29 -18.93 63.59
N ILE A 22 -29.76 -18.43 62.45
CA ILE A 22 -29.19 -18.73 61.14
C ILE A 22 -28.37 -17.48 60.73
N ASN A 23 -27.08 -17.69 60.48
CA ASN A 23 -26.18 -16.67 59.92
C ASN A 23 -26.08 -16.95 58.44
N ILE A 24 -26.37 -15.94 57.62
CA ILE A 24 -26.24 -16.02 56.19
C ILE A 24 -24.99 -15.17 55.79
N HIS A 25 -24.05 -15.79 55.13
CA HIS A 25 -22.89 -15.13 54.55
C HIS A 25 -23.03 -15.11 53.04
N VAL A 26 -23.09 -13.94 52.45
CA VAL A 26 -23.06 -13.76 51.00
C VAL A 26 -21.59 -13.48 50.59
N LYS A 27 -21.09 -14.24 49.63
CA LYS A 27 -19.72 -14.07 49.13
C LYS A 27 -19.69 -13.00 48.04
N PRO A 28 -18.73 -12.07 48.07
CA PRO A 28 -18.57 -11.07 47.03
C PRO A 28 -18.15 -11.73 45.72
N VAL A 29 -18.59 -11.16 44.59
CA VAL A 29 -18.27 -11.60 43.22
C VAL A 29 -18.04 -10.37 42.35
N THR A 30 -16.89 -10.26 41.79
CA THR A 30 -16.53 -9.12 40.94
C THR A 30 -17.27 -9.15 39.60
N ASP A 31 -17.98 -8.09 39.26
CA ASP A 31 -18.79 -7.96 38.04
C ASP A 31 -18.00 -7.41 36.81
N GLY A 32 -16.91 -6.74 37.05
CA GLY A 32 -16.06 -6.17 36.01
C GLY A 32 -16.57 -4.82 35.49
N THR A 33 -16.11 -4.41 34.31
CA THR A 33 -16.43 -3.10 33.75
C THR A 33 -17.22 -3.19 32.45
N ASN A 34 -17.89 -2.08 32.10
CA ASN A 34 -18.32 -1.79 30.74
C ASN A 34 -17.20 -1.03 30.02
N ILE A 35 -16.77 -1.52 28.89
CA ILE A 35 -15.80 -0.85 28.01
C ILE A 35 -16.52 -0.54 26.70
N GLU A 36 -16.66 0.74 26.40
CA GLU A 36 -17.28 1.23 25.17
C GLU A 36 -16.18 1.63 24.19
N VAL A 37 -16.17 1.02 23.02
CA VAL A 37 -15.22 1.29 21.94
C VAL A 37 -15.90 1.31 20.59
N LYS A 38 -15.35 2.07 19.66
CA LYS A 38 -15.74 2.09 18.25
C LYS A 38 -14.47 2.14 17.42
N ASN A 39 -14.49 1.53 16.25
CA ASN A 39 -13.45 1.76 15.26
C ASN A 39 -13.48 3.22 14.81
N VAL A 40 -12.32 3.76 14.56
CA VAL A 40 -12.13 5.10 13.98
C VAL A 40 -11.40 4.97 12.67
N GLU A 41 -11.60 5.92 11.77
CA GLU A 41 -11.00 5.92 10.45
C GLU A 41 -10.19 7.19 10.26
N THR A 42 -9.07 7.06 9.59
CA THR A 42 -8.24 8.17 9.12
C THR A 42 -7.64 7.78 7.77
N TYR A 43 -6.83 8.65 7.20
CA TYR A 43 -6.05 8.37 6.01
C TYR A 43 -4.58 8.50 6.38
N GLU A 44 -3.71 7.79 5.72
CA GLU A 44 -2.29 8.16 5.73
C GLU A 44 -2.13 9.50 5.00
N ASP A 45 -1.17 10.30 5.38
CA ASP A 45 -0.76 11.55 4.70
C ASP A 45 -1.83 12.63 4.44
N THR A 46 -2.91 12.65 5.21
CA THR A 46 -4.06 13.54 4.96
C THR A 46 -3.79 15.03 5.13
N ASN A 47 -2.73 15.42 5.78
CA ASN A 47 -2.38 16.82 5.93
C ASN A 47 -0.99 17.11 5.36
N ASN A 48 -0.97 17.42 4.12
CA ASN A 48 0.15 18.06 3.44
C ASN A 48 0.44 19.47 4.00
N THR A 49 0.24 19.67 5.30
CA THR A 49 0.71 20.83 6.02
C THR A 49 2.12 20.55 6.49
N ALA A 50 2.97 21.56 6.47
CA ALA A 50 4.40 21.49 6.80
C ALA A 50 4.73 20.91 8.20
N GLU A 51 3.74 20.41 8.92
CA GLU A 51 3.81 19.74 10.22
C GLU A 51 3.21 18.31 10.20
N GLY A 52 2.77 17.86 9.04
CA GLY A 52 2.55 16.49 8.51
C GLY A 52 2.23 15.34 9.43
N LYS A 53 1.57 15.57 10.55
CA LYS A 53 1.32 14.51 11.52
C LYS A 53 -0.16 14.43 11.84
N ASP A 54 -0.85 13.53 11.14
CA ASP A 54 -2.26 13.31 11.40
C ASP A 54 -2.46 12.38 12.59
N SER A 55 -3.02 12.93 13.64
CA SER A 55 -3.50 12.14 14.75
C SER A 55 -5.02 12.07 14.75
N VAL A 56 -5.58 10.89 14.90
CA VAL A 56 -7.01 10.66 15.05
C VAL A 56 -7.38 10.42 16.51
N THR A 57 -8.50 11.04 16.94
CA THR A 57 -9.03 10.81 18.28
C THR A 57 -9.59 9.39 18.40
N LEU A 58 -9.13 8.64 19.41
CA LEU A 58 -9.55 7.26 19.64
C LEU A 58 -11.01 7.14 20.10
N GLY A 59 -11.61 8.21 20.61
CA GLY A 59 -13.00 8.22 21.07
C GLY A 59 -13.27 7.27 22.24
N LEU A 60 -12.24 6.99 23.04
CA LEU A 60 -12.34 6.13 24.21
C LEU A 60 -13.27 6.74 25.25
N LYS A 61 -13.91 5.89 26.04
CA LYS A 61 -14.67 6.27 27.26
C LYS A 61 -14.04 5.61 28.46
N VAL A 62 -13.97 6.33 29.58
CA VAL A 62 -13.49 5.73 30.82
C VAL A 62 -14.38 4.54 31.15
N PRO A 63 -13.81 3.34 31.33
CA PRO A 63 -14.58 2.16 31.69
C PRO A 63 -15.31 2.36 33.02
N THR A 64 -16.57 1.95 33.06
CA THR A 64 -17.40 2.05 34.28
C THR A 64 -17.61 0.68 34.91
N ILE A 65 -17.59 0.60 36.24
CA ILE A 65 -17.90 -0.62 36.97
C ILE A 65 -19.36 -1.01 36.71
N LYS A 66 -19.62 -2.30 36.45
CA LYS A 66 -20.95 -2.78 36.04
C LYS A 66 -22.00 -2.69 37.14
N ASP A 67 -21.61 -2.95 38.38
CA ASP A 67 -22.47 -2.76 39.51
C ASP A 67 -22.15 -1.47 40.27
N ASN A 68 -22.97 -0.45 40.06
CA ASN A 68 -22.82 0.82 40.76
C ASN A 68 -23.25 0.79 42.24
N LYS A 69 -23.87 -0.29 42.70
CA LYS A 69 -24.17 -0.49 44.12
C LYS A 69 -22.89 -0.83 44.89
N ASP A 70 -21.97 -1.51 44.24
CA ASP A 70 -20.68 -1.91 44.79
C ASP A 70 -19.68 -0.71 44.93
N GLN A 71 -20.06 0.47 44.48
CA GLN A 71 -19.24 1.68 44.63
C GLN A 71 -19.35 2.29 46.06
N ASN A 72 -20.35 1.89 46.82
CA ASN A 72 -20.56 2.48 48.16
C ASN A 72 -19.80 1.69 49.22
N ILE A 73 -18.50 1.90 49.31
CA ILE A 73 -17.71 1.37 50.44
C ILE A 73 -18.34 1.87 51.77
N GLY A 74 -18.70 0.95 52.65
CA GLY A 74 -19.25 1.28 53.94
C GLY A 74 -20.78 1.30 54.02
N ALA A 75 -21.53 1.02 52.95
CA ALA A 75 -22.91 0.61 53.05
C ALA A 75 -22.96 -0.79 53.71
N LYS A 76 -23.81 -1.02 54.69
CA LYS A 76 -23.84 -2.25 55.46
C LYS A 76 -23.90 -3.47 54.56
N GLY A 77 -22.78 -4.18 54.52
CA GLY A 77 -22.69 -5.47 53.90
C GLY A 77 -22.36 -5.49 52.43
N ASP A 78 -21.93 -4.39 51.83
CA ASP A 78 -21.52 -4.27 50.46
C ASP A 78 -20.02 -4.00 50.36
N HIS A 79 -19.29 -4.78 49.54
CA HIS A 79 -17.89 -4.55 49.24
C HIS A 79 -17.81 -3.82 47.91
N GLY A 80 -17.06 -2.74 47.85
CA GLY A 80 -16.94 -1.99 46.63
C GLY A 80 -15.95 -2.65 45.66
N GLU A 81 -16.21 -2.50 44.35
CA GLU A 81 -15.25 -2.84 43.30
C GLU A 81 -14.34 -1.67 42.96
N ARG A 82 -13.09 -1.97 42.56
CA ARG A 82 -12.13 -1.00 42.08
C ARG A 82 -11.38 -1.54 40.86
N VAL A 83 -11.10 -0.64 39.94
CA VAL A 83 -10.30 -0.93 38.74
C VAL A 83 -8.82 -0.79 39.08
N ASP A 84 -8.01 -1.75 38.65
CA ASP A 84 -6.55 -1.70 38.80
C ASP A 84 -5.96 -0.69 37.82
N TYR A 85 -5.98 -1.04 36.54
CA TYR A 85 -5.52 -0.20 35.45
C TYR A 85 -6.43 -0.33 34.24
N ILE A 86 -6.52 0.72 33.45
CA ILE A 86 -6.89 0.59 32.04
C ILE A 86 -5.60 0.26 31.28
N THR A 87 -5.57 -0.85 30.60
CA THR A 87 -4.41 -1.24 29.80
C THR A 87 -4.75 -1.12 28.31
N LEU A 88 -4.03 -0.25 27.60
CA LEU A 88 -4.05 -0.22 26.14
C LEU A 88 -2.95 -1.14 25.64
N LYS A 89 -3.32 -2.12 24.82
CA LYS A 89 -2.40 -3.12 24.25
C LYS A 89 -2.44 -3.06 22.73
N PHE A 90 -1.35 -2.67 22.12
CA PHE A 90 -1.16 -2.60 20.68
C PHE A 90 -0.70 -3.96 20.16
N THR A 91 -1.61 -4.73 19.54
CA THR A 91 -1.33 -6.14 19.21
C THR A 91 -0.41 -6.32 18.03
N ASN A 92 -0.45 -5.41 17.07
CA ASN A 92 0.36 -5.40 15.86
C ASN A 92 1.39 -4.26 15.82
N GLY A 93 1.86 -3.81 16.97
CA GLY A 93 2.73 -2.63 17.09
C GLY A 93 4.03 -2.68 16.29
N ALA A 94 4.52 -3.88 15.90
CA ALA A 94 5.69 -3.99 15.02
C ALA A 94 5.39 -3.59 13.57
N SER A 95 4.16 -3.83 13.09
CA SER A 95 3.71 -3.47 11.75
C SER A 95 3.41 -1.97 11.64
N VAL A 96 3.02 -1.33 12.75
CA VAL A 96 2.72 0.10 12.84
C VAL A 96 3.81 0.86 13.59
N LYS A 97 5.05 0.40 13.45
CA LYS A 97 6.21 1.00 14.14
C LYS A 97 6.36 2.47 13.73
N GLY A 98 6.44 3.32 14.75
CA GLY A 98 6.54 4.77 14.56
C GLY A 98 5.25 5.51 14.89
N ALA A 99 4.11 4.79 15.00
CA ALA A 99 2.89 5.40 15.51
C ALA A 99 3.08 5.94 16.93
N VAL A 100 2.42 7.04 17.27
CA VAL A 100 2.58 7.72 18.55
C VAL A 100 1.24 7.87 19.24
N LEU A 101 1.14 7.41 20.49
CA LEU A 101 0.01 7.69 21.37
C LEU A 101 0.18 9.07 21.98
N GLU A 102 -0.81 9.94 21.82
CA GLU A 102 -0.77 11.35 22.20
C GLU A 102 -1.95 11.76 23.08
N LYS A 103 -1.77 12.84 23.84
CA LYS A 103 -2.87 13.59 24.45
C LYS A 103 -3.60 14.44 23.41
N ALA A 104 -4.76 14.96 23.79
CA ALA A 104 -5.56 15.85 22.95
C ALA A 104 -4.81 17.10 22.45
N ASP A 105 -3.86 17.60 23.25
CA ASP A 105 -3.02 18.76 22.94
C ASP A 105 -1.81 18.44 22.04
N GLY A 106 -1.64 17.18 21.62
CA GLY A 106 -0.51 16.74 20.81
C GLY A 106 0.74 16.37 21.60
N THR A 107 0.65 16.31 22.93
CA THR A 107 1.77 15.85 23.76
C THR A 107 1.95 14.35 23.63
N ASP A 108 3.13 13.91 23.22
CA ASP A 108 3.49 12.49 23.09
C ASP A 108 3.45 11.79 24.45
N ILE A 109 2.75 10.67 24.50
CA ILE A 109 2.76 9.74 25.62
C ILE A 109 3.80 8.66 25.36
N ALA A 110 3.78 8.06 24.17
CA ALA A 110 4.71 7.00 23.83
C ALA A 110 4.68 6.66 22.33
N THR A 111 5.83 6.21 21.82
CA THR A 111 5.95 5.65 20.47
C THR A 111 5.73 4.14 20.48
N ILE A 112 4.95 3.66 19.51
CA ILE A 112 4.69 2.25 19.30
C ILE A 112 5.85 1.65 18.50
N SER A 113 6.37 0.50 18.94
CA SER A 113 7.53 -0.13 18.30
C SER A 113 7.49 -1.65 18.26
N ASN A 114 6.68 -2.28 19.10
CA ASN A 114 6.69 -3.72 19.29
C ASN A 114 5.27 -4.30 19.39
N ASN A 115 5.12 -5.52 18.91
CA ASN A 115 3.87 -6.27 19.11
C ASN A 115 3.58 -6.46 20.59
N ASN A 116 2.30 -6.36 20.92
CA ASN A 116 1.80 -6.48 22.29
C ASN A 116 2.35 -5.42 23.27
N GLN A 117 2.82 -4.29 22.76
CA GLN A 117 3.22 -3.16 23.61
C GLN A 117 2.01 -2.68 24.44
N THR A 118 2.24 -2.43 25.71
CA THR A 118 1.17 -2.11 26.65
C THR A 118 1.45 -0.83 27.42
N PHE A 119 0.38 -0.06 27.65
CA PHE A 119 0.40 1.14 28.48
C PHE A 119 -0.66 0.99 29.55
N LYS A 120 -0.24 1.16 30.81
CA LYS A 120 -1.14 1.14 31.97
C LYS A 120 -1.55 2.57 32.29
N ILE A 121 -2.84 2.80 32.41
CA ILE A 121 -3.42 4.11 32.66
C ILE A 121 -4.24 4.07 33.94
N VAL A 122 -4.10 5.08 34.77
CA VAL A 122 -4.91 5.35 35.96
C VAL A 122 -5.62 6.68 35.77
N ILE A 123 -6.90 6.70 36.05
CA ILE A 123 -7.67 7.95 35.99
C ILE A 123 -7.46 8.71 37.28
N VAL A 124 -7.17 9.98 37.14
CA VAL A 124 -7.04 10.96 38.24
C VAL A 124 -8.09 12.05 38.11
N LYS A 125 -8.41 12.69 39.23
CA LYS A 125 -9.27 13.88 39.30
C LYS A 125 -8.46 15.12 38.91
N ASP A 126 -9.13 16.23 38.66
CA ASP A 126 -8.50 17.52 38.31
C ASP A 126 -7.53 18.03 39.36
N ASP A 127 -7.71 17.63 40.62
CA ASP A 127 -6.80 17.95 41.72
C ASP A 127 -5.56 17.06 41.78
N GLY A 128 -5.44 16.11 40.84
CA GLY A 128 -4.34 15.16 40.75
C GLY A 128 -4.47 13.97 41.69
N SER A 129 -5.52 13.85 42.48
CA SER A 129 -5.80 12.65 43.29
C SER A 129 -6.32 11.51 42.41
N VAL A 130 -6.07 10.27 42.80
CA VAL A 130 -6.61 9.09 42.09
C VAL A 130 -8.13 9.10 42.12
N ASP A 131 -8.79 8.85 41.00
CA ASP A 131 -10.24 8.72 40.93
C ASP A 131 -10.73 7.59 41.82
N THR A 132 -11.94 7.72 42.39
CA THR A 132 -12.46 6.76 43.36
C THR A 132 -12.53 5.32 42.81
N ASP A 133 -12.93 5.16 41.57
CA ASP A 133 -13.05 3.83 40.94
C ASP A 133 -11.69 3.14 40.71
N PHE A 134 -10.61 3.92 40.73
CA PHE A 134 -9.22 3.47 40.58
C PHE A 134 -8.44 3.47 41.90
N HIS A 135 -9.07 3.93 42.97
CA HIS A 135 -8.40 4.09 44.27
C HIS A 135 -8.38 2.76 45.05
N HIS A 136 -7.27 2.03 44.97
CA HIS A 136 -6.99 0.90 45.85
C HIS A 136 -5.52 0.91 46.30
N SER A 137 -5.22 0.07 47.31
CA SER A 137 -3.93 0.12 48.02
C SER A 137 -2.69 -0.24 47.16
N ASN A 138 -2.88 -0.82 45.97
CA ASN A 138 -1.79 -1.17 45.06
C ASN A 138 -1.44 -0.05 44.06
N ILE A 139 -2.24 1.04 44.03
CA ILE A 139 -2.01 2.19 43.16
C ILE A 139 -1.42 3.33 43.97
N THR A 140 -0.20 3.73 43.59
CA THR A 140 0.50 4.89 44.14
C THR A 140 0.80 5.88 43.03
N LEU A 141 0.52 7.15 43.23
CA LEU A 141 0.87 8.22 42.30
C LEU A 141 2.37 8.23 42.01
N GLY A 142 2.73 8.46 40.75
CA GLY A 142 4.13 8.46 40.31
C GLY A 142 4.75 7.08 40.11
N GLN A 143 3.97 6.02 40.05
CA GLN A 143 4.47 4.68 39.78
C GLN A 143 5.09 4.58 38.39
N SER A 144 6.30 4.02 38.30
CA SER A 144 7.00 3.85 37.03
C SER A 144 6.22 2.95 36.07
N GLY A 145 6.12 3.36 34.79
CA GLY A 145 5.42 2.64 33.74
C GLY A 145 3.88 2.77 33.79
N VAL A 146 3.37 3.72 34.59
CA VAL A 146 1.95 4.05 34.67
C VAL A 146 1.74 5.49 34.21
N VAL A 147 0.77 5.70 33.34
CA VAL A 147 0.34 7.00 32.86
C VAL A 147 -0.87 7.47 33.68
N TYR A 148 -0.83 8.68 34.19
CA TYR A 148 -1.90 9.28 34.96
C TYR A 148 -2.60 10.32 34.12
N LEU A 149 -3.90 10.12 33.85
CA LEU A 149 -4.71 10.96 33.01
C LEU A 149 -6.00 11.36 33.73
N THR A 150 -6.45 12.60 33.55
CA THR A 150 -7.82 12.94 33.87
C THR A 150 -8.79 12.20 32.97
N LYS A 151 -10.06 12.18 33.34
CA LYS A 151 -11.10 11.62 32.45
C LYS A 151 -11.09 12.28 31.08
N GLU A 152 -10.98 13.60 31.04
CA GLU A 152 -10.97 14.39 29.80
C GLU A 152 -9.73 14.05 28.94
N GLU A 153 -8.55 13.95 29.55
CA GLU A 153 -7.32 13.56 28.86
C GLU A 153 -7.41 12.13 28.30
N TYR A 154 -7.97 11.19 29.05
CA TYR A 154 -8.16 9.81 28.58
C TYR A 154 -9.14 9.74 27.41
N GLU A 155 -10.29 10.43 27.51
CA GLU A 155 -11.30 10.46 26.45
C GLU A 155 -10.84 11.25 25.23
N GLY A 156 -9.87 12.14 25.40
CA GLY A 156 -9.25 12.93 24.35
C GLY A 156 -7.99 12.28 23.74
N LEU A 157 -7.61 11.06 24.13
CA LEU A 157 -6.45 10.38 23.57
C LEU A 157 -6.53 10.28 22.06
N LYS A 158 -5.39 10.49 21.42
CA LYS A 158 -5.21 10.40 19.99
C LYS A 158 -4.13 9.37 19.66
N ILE A 159 -4.16 8.86 18.46
CA ILE A 159 -3.07 8.10 17.86
C ILE A 159 -2.66 8.78 16.56
N GLN A 160 -1.38 9.06 16.43
CA GLN A 160 -0.74 9.40 15.17
C GLN A 160 -0.25 8.11 14.55
N HIS A 161 -0.61 7.83 13.30
CA HIS A 161 -0.06 6.69 12.59
C HIS A 161 1.40 6.94 12.18
N ALA A 162 2.10 5.89 11.76
CA ALA A 162 3.40 6.03 11.15
C ALA A 162 3.26 6.68 9.77
N GLU A 163 4.25 7.47 9.36
CA GLU A 163 4.31 8.12 8.06
C GLU A 163 4.36 7.06 6.96
N ASP A 164 3.67 7.30 5.83
CA ASP A 164 3.62 6.43 4.67
C ASP A 164 3.33 4.95 5.06
N ASN A 165 2.30 4.72 5.86
CA ASN A 165 1.93 3.38 6.32
C ASN A 165 0.44 3.29 6.63
N ASP A 166 -0.31 2.65 5.75
CA ASP A 166 -1.74 2.45 5.85
C ASP A 166 -2.14 1.23 6.70
N THR A 167 -1.17 0.56 7.35
CA THR A 167 -1.46 -0.60 8.21
C THR A 167 -2.37 -0.21 9.38
N ASP A 168 -3.52 -0.85 9.47
CA ASP A 168 -4.48 -0.66 10.56
C ASP A 168 -3.87 -0.89 11.95
N ILE A 169 -4.21 -0.03 12.93
CA ILE A 169 -3.73 -0.16 14.30
C ILE A 169 -4.76 -0.89 15.16
N VAL A 170 -4.41 -2.05 15.70
CA VAL A 170 -5.29 -2.85 16.55
C VAL A 170 -4.98 -2.65 18.02
N ILE A 171 -5.96 -2.11 18.76
CA ILE A 171 -5.84 -1.77 20.18
C ILE A 171 -6.81 -2.63 20.99
N ASN A 172 -6.28 -3.43 21.92
CA ASN A 172 -7.10 -4.09 22.93
C ASN A 172 -7.08 -3.25 24.21
N ILE A 173 -8.27 -2.96 24.71
CA ILE A 173 -8.48 -2.25 25.97
C ILE A 173 -8.86 -3.30 27.01
N LEU A 174 -8.08 -3.37 28.09
CA LEU A 174 -8.30 -4.31 29.17
C LEU A 174 -8.43 -3.54 30.48
N THR A 175 -9.34 -4.00 31.34
CA THR A 175 -9.42 -3.60 32.72
C THR A 175 -9.38 -4.82 33.61
N LYS A 176 -8.85 -4.66 34.82
CA LYS A 176 -8.95 -5.66 35.87
C LYS A 176 -9.59 -5.03 37.08
N THR A 177 -10.69 -5.59 37.53
CA THR A 177 -11.42 -5.16 38.73
C THR A 177 -11.14 -6.11 39.89
N TYR A 178 -11.24 -5.57 41.09
CA TYR A 178 -11.13 -6.31 42.34
C TYR A 178 -12.23 -5.88 43.29
N GLU A 179 -12.72 -6.85 44.06
CA GLU A 179 -13.43 -6.57 45.33
C GLU A 179 -12.45 -5.95 46.34
N VAL A 180 -12.85 -4.93 47.03
CA VAL A 180 -12.05 -4.26 48.06
C VAL A 180 -12.77 -4.24 49.40
N ASP A 181 -12.01 -4.20 50.49
CA ASP A 181 -12.54 -3.95 51.83
C ASP A 181 -12.86 -2.46 52.07
N ASP A 182 -13.41 -2.14 53.25
CA ASP A 182 -13.75 -0.75 53.63
C ASP A 182 -12.57 0.19 53.59
N SER A 183 -11.36 -0.30 53.56
CA SER A 183 -10.12 0.52 53.41
C SER A 183 -9.65 0.66 51.99
N GLY A 184 -10.35 0.07 51.01
CA GLY A 184 -9.94 0.04 49.60
C GLY A 184 -8.85 -0.98 49.28
N LYS A 185 -8.59 -1.93 50.18
CA LYS A 185 -7.60 -2.98 49.95
C LYS A 185 -8.26 -4.17 49.22
N PRO A 186 -7.64 -4.67 48.12
CA PRO A 186 -8.15 -5.85 47.44
C PRO A 186 -8.32 -7.04 48.40
N LEU A 187 -9.48 -7.66 48.33
CA LEU A 187 -9.77 -8.87 49.12
C LEU A 187 -8.88 -10.02 48.62
N ASN A 188 -8.24 -10.68 49.55
CA ASN A 188 -7.41 -11.84 49.27
C ASN A 188 -8.16 -13.13 49.53
N ALA A 189 -7.94 -14.11 48.67
CA ALA A 189 -8.46 -15.49 48.86
C ALA A 189 -8.06 -16.14 50.21
N ILE A 190 -7.22 -15.47 50.98
CA ILE A 190 -6.62 -15.98 52.24
C ILE A 190 -7.35 -15.41 53.49
N ASP A 191 -8.22 -14.40 53.32
CA ASP A 191 -8.98 -13.94 54.48
C ASP A 191 -10.08 -14.94 54.82
N SER A 192 -9.78 -15.73 55.85
CA SER A 192 -10.60 -16.85 56.29
C SER A 192 -11.99 -16.45 56.80
N THR A 193 -12.24 -15.15 57.00
CA THR A 193 -13.49 -14.64 57.52
C THR A 193 -14.59 -14.60 56.44
N TYR A 194 -14.20 -14.41 55.18
CA TYR A 194 -15.12 -14.18 54.07
C TYR A 194 -15.04 -15.26 52.97
N LEU A 195 -14.03 -16.11 52.94
CA LEU A 195 -13.72 -16.85 51.73
C LEU A 195 -13.43 -18.34 51.96
N ASP A 196 -14.11 -19.16 51.20
CA ASP A 196 -13.63 -20.46 50.82
C ASP A 196 -12.31 -20.29 50.03
N LYS A 197 -11.25 -21.04 50.40
CA LYS A 197 -9.89 -20.93 49.80
C LYS A 197 -9.87 -21.15 48.26
N THR A 198 -11.00 -21.40 47.65
CA THR A 198 -11.17 -21.66 46.21
C THR A 198 -11.88 -20.55 45.42
N ASN A 199 -12.20 -19.39 46.06
CA ASN A 199 -12.94 -18.35 45.37
C ASN A 199 -12.06 -17.55 44.43
N SER A 200 -12.08 -17.92 43.12
CA SER A 200 -11.42 -17.20 42.03
C SER A 200 -12.17 -15.93 41.57
N ASN A 201 -13.32 -15.63 42.16
CA ASN A 201 -14.23 -14.57 41.68
C ASN A 201 -13.99 -13.19 42.27
N LEU A 202 -12.86 -12.98 42.98
CA LEU A 202 -12.52 -11.70 43.60
C LEU A 202 -11.80 -10.73 42.64
N SER A 203 -11.57 -11.15 41.44
CA SER A 203 -11.10 -10.27 40.38
C SER A 203 -11.62 -10.71 39.03
N LYS A 204 -11.87 -9.75 38.15
CA LYS A 204 -12.36 -10.01 36.81
C LYS A 204 -11.61 -9.17 35.80
N VAL A 205 -11.22 -9.78 34.68
CA VAL A 205 -10.65 -9.07 33.53
C VAL A 205 -11.75 -8.87 32.50
N THR A 206 -11.93 -7.63 32.06
CA THR A 206 -12.81 -7.28 30.94
C THR A 206 -11.96 -6.77 29.79
N THR A 207 -12.29 -7.17 28.58
CA THR A 207 -11.54 -6.80 27.37
C THR A 207 -12.50 -6.34 26.28
N ALA A 208 -12.10 -5.28 25.57
CA ALA A 208 -12.70 -4.85 24.32
C ALA A 208 -11.59 -4.61 23.30
N SER A 209 -11.93 -4.62 22.02
CA SER A 209 -10.99 -4.37 20.93
C SER A 209 -11.52 -3.30 20.00
N MET A 210 -10.65 -2.41 19.54
CA MET A 210 -10.94 -1.46 18.48
C MET A 210 -9.83 -1.46 17.43
N THR A 211 -10.17 -0.99 16.25
CA THR A 211 -9.23 -0.79 15.14
C THR A 211 -9.27 0.68 14.73
N VAL A 212 -8.10 1.26 14.58
CA VAL A 212 -7.91 2.50 13.83
C VAL A 212 -7.66 2.08 12.40
N ILE A 213 -8.62 2.34 11.55
CA ILE A 213 -8.57 2.01 10.12
C ILE A 213 -7.85 3.15 9.44
N ILE A 214 -6.71 2.85 8.80
CA ILE A 214 -5.90 3.80 8.05
C ILE A 214 -6.12 3.50 6.57
N LYS A 215 -6.61 4.50 5.85
CA LYS A 215 -6.90 4.37 4.41
C LYS A 215 -5.71 4.84 3.61
N PRO A 216 -5.33 4.11 2.56
CA PRO A 216 -4.21 4.45 1.70
C PRO A 216 -4.44 5.76 0.95
N VAL A 217 -3.37 6.48 0.64
CA VAL A 217 -3.35 7.71 -0.15
C VAL A 217 -2.19 7.65 -1.14
N THR A 218 -2.50 7.69 -2.43
CA THR A 218 -1.46 7.67 -3.47
C THR A 218 -0.61 8.93 -3.44
N ASP A 219 0.68 8.79 -3.39
CA ASP A 219 1.64 9.89 -3.33
C ASP A 219 1.88 10.60 -4.65
N ASP A 220 2.40 11.83 -4.58
CA ASP A 220 2.74 12.63 -5.74
C ASP A 220 3.94 12.06 -6.47
N ILE A 221 3.80 11.86 -7.78
CA ILE A 221 4.84 11.32 -8.64
C ILE A 221 5.34 12.34 -9.66
N SER A 222 6.58 12.18 -10.11
CA SER A 222 7.11 12.92 -11.26
C SER A 222 8.08 12.07 -12.07
N LEU A 223 8.08 12.28 -13.39
CA LEU A 223 9.06 11.75 -14.32
C LEU A 223 9.85 12.89 -14.94
N LYS A 224 11.16 12.71 -15.08
CA LYS A 224 12.05 13.59 -15.81
C LYS A 224 13.20 12.80 -16.40
N TRP A 225 13.70 13.24 -17.52
CA TRP A 225 14.99 12.82 -18.04
C TRP A 225 16.11 13.51 -17.24
N ASN A 226 17.16 12.78 -16.88
CA ASN A 226 18.23 13.29 -16.01
C ASN A 226 19.66 13.04 -16.50
N ASP A 227 19.82 12.34 -17.61
CA ASP A 227 21.15 12.03 -18.18
C ASP A 227 21.14 12.32 -19.68
N GLU A 228 22.13 13.04 -20.17
CA GLU A 228 22.31 13.43 -21.57
C GLU A 228 23.36 12.58 -22.30
N SER A 229 23.76 11.45 -21.76
CA SER A 229 24.80 10.59 -22.34
C SER A 229 24.48 10.05 -23.74
N ALA A 230 23.20 9.87 -24.06
CA ALA A 230 22.72 9.32 -25.32
C ALA A 230 21.89 10.31 -26.16
N GLY A 231 21.83 11.57 -25.78
CA GLY A 231 21.01 12.57 -26.48
C GLY A 231 20.99 13.92 -25.78
N THR A 232 19.90 14.66 -25.95
CA THR A 232 19.72 16.00 -25.37
C THR A 232 18.38 16.11 -24.66
N ILE A 233 18.36 16.79 -23.52
CA ILE A 233 17.17 17.08 -22.73
C ILE A 233 16.65 18.47 -23.03
N SER A 234 15.33 18.60 -23.18
CA SER A 234 14.63 19.87 -23.32
C SER A 234 13.40 19.95 -22.44
N ASP A 235 12.69 21.09 -22.45
CA ASP A 235 11.44 21.30 -21.72
C ASP A 235 11.54 20.97 -20.22
N ALA A 236 12.60 21.45 -19.57
CA ALA A 236 12.85 21.20 -18.15
C ALA A 236 12.86 19.72 -17.74
N GLY A 237 13.38 18.86 -18.61
CA GLY A 237 13.47 17.42 -18.36
C GLY A 237 12.27 16.61 -18.88
N LYS A 238 11.37 17.23 -19.62
CA LYS A 238 10.17 16.53 -20.11
C LYS A 238 10.35 15.88 -21.47
N THR A 239 11.29 16.34 -22.28
CA THR A 239 11.54 15.78 -23.62
C THR A 239 13.00 15.37 -23.77
N TYR A 240 13.23 14.18 -24.28
CA TYR A 240 14.55 13.65 -24.61
C TYR A 240 14.66 13.37 -26.09
N THR A 241 15.66 13.96 -26.74
CA THR A 241 16.00 13.65 -28.15
C THR A 241 17.24 12.78 -28.16
N PHE A 242 17.09 11.52 -28.50
CA PHE A 242 18.18 10.56 -28.64
C PHE A 242 19.06 10.92 -29.84
N ASN A 243 20.35 10.59 -29.77
CA ASN A 243 21.20 10.57 -30.93
C ASN A 243 20.65 9.61 -31.98
N ASP A 244 20.88 9.92 -33.26
CA ASP A 244 20.48 9.03 -34.35
C ASP A 244 21.11 7.66 -34.19
N ILE A 245 20.32 6.63 -34.49
CA ILE A 245 20.73 5.23 -34.49
C ILE A 245 20.46 4.62 -35.87
N ASP A 246 21.17 3.55 -36.22
CA ASP A 246 20.97 2.84 -37.48
C ASP A 246 20.04 1.67 -37.31
N GLU A 247 19.24 1.32 -38.34
CA GLU A 247 18.42 0.11 -38.36
C GLU A 247 19.29 -1.16 -38.32
N GLY A 248 18.67 -2.34 -38.27
CA GLY A 248 19.34 -3.62 -38.21
C GLY A 248 19.41 -4.23 -36.82
N ASN A 249 19.62 -3.44 -35.77
CA ASN A 249 19.45 -3.87 -34.39
C ASN A 249 19.28 -2.64 -33.45
N PRO A 250 18.32 -1.76 -33.75
CA PRO A 250 18.23 -0.48 -33.10
C PRO A 250 17.71 -0.65 -31.66
N THR A 251 18.61 -0.50 -30.71
CA THR A 251 18.29 -0.54 -29.27
C THR A 251 18.66 0.77 -28.63
N ILE A 252 17.75 1.35 -27.90
CA ILE A 252 18.00 2.52 -27.05
C ILE A 252 17.91 2.15 -25.57
N ASP A 253 18.83 2.70 -24.80
CA ASP A 253 18.86 2.56 -23.35
C ASP A 253 18.21 3.79 -22.73
N LEU A 254 17.18 3.55 -21.94
CA LEU A 254 16.39 4.59 -21.28
C LEU A 254 16.78 4.80 -19.80
N LYS A 255 17.98 4.37 -19.40
CA LYS A 255 18.48 4.51 -18.00
C LYS A 255 18.45 5.94 -17.48
N ALA A 256 18.48 6.89 -18.40
CA ALA A 256 18.36 8.31 -18.09
C ALA A 256 16.99 8.73 -17.56
N LEU A 257 16.02 7.83 -17.58
CA LEU A 257 14.62 8.15 -17.38
C LEU A 257 14.35 8.15 -15.92
N LEU A 258 14.33 8.43 -15.01
CA LEU A 258 13.79 8.44 -13.67
C LEU A 258 14.57 9.37 -12.76
N THR A 259 14.05 10.53 -12.70
CA THR A 259 14.50 11.43 -11.66
C THR A 259 13.63 11.32 -10.47
N LYS A 260 14.27 11.03 -9.41
CA LYS A 260 13.79 11.22 -8.07
C LYS A 260 13.58 12.69 -7.82
N THR A 261 12.34 13.13 -7.70
CA THR A 261 12.06 14.47 -7.19
C THR A 261 11.68 14.35 -5.72
N SER A 262 12.16 15.28 -4.91
CA SER A 262 11.79 15.37 -3.50
C SER A 262 10.27 15.31 -3.32
N GLY A 263 9.80 14.37 -2.54
CA GLY A 263 8.37 14.17 -2.28
C GLY A 263 7.72 13.07 -3.10
N THR A 264 8.47 12.27 -3.83
CA THR A 264 7.96 11.09 -4.53
C THR A 264 8.55 9.83 -3.94
N GLU A 265 7.72 8.85 -3.73
CA GLU A 265 8.06 7.53 -3.20
C GLU A 265 8.92 6.69 -4.12
N LEU A 266 9.09 7.08 -5.35
CA LEU A 266 10.05 6.47 -6.27
C LEU A 266 11.50 6.64 -5.78
N ASN A 267 11.68 7.06 -4.54
CA ASN A 267 12.97 7.48 -4.06
C ASN A 267 13.52 6.66 -2.89
N ASP A 268 14.68 6.50 -2.84
CA ASP A 268 15.77 5.68 -2.38
C ASP A 268 16.30 5.91 -0.97
N GLY A 269 15.52 6.43 -0.08
CA GLY A 269 15.98 6.60 1.31
C GLY A 269 17.02 7.71 1.54
N THR A 270 17.07 8.72 0.68
CA THR A 270 17.81 9.95 0.97
C THR A 270 16.96 10.83 1.89
N ALA A 271 17.52 11.29 3.00
CA ALA A 271 16.82 12.10 3.99
C ALA A 271 16.04 13.27 3.35
N GLY A 272 14.72 13.26 3.52
CA GLY A 272 13.80 14.25 2.95
C GLY A 272 12.95 13.77 1.79
N ASN A 273 13.12 12.54 1.34
CA ASN A 273 12.28 11.90 0.35
C ASN A 273 11.46 10.81 1.02
N LYS A 274 10.17 10.94 0.94
CA LYS A 274 9.24 9.97 1.46
C LYS A 274 9.10 8.85 0.45
N ALA A 275 9.49 7.65 0.84
CA ALA A 275 9.21 6.45 0.09
C ALA A 275 7.99 5.82 0.70
N ASP A 276 7.10 5.26 -0.11
CA ASP A 276 6.13 4.31 0.39
C ASP A 276 6.87 3.25 1.22
N LEU A 277 6.67 3.31 2.54
CA LEU A 277 7.40 2.48 3.50
C LEU A 277 6.77 1.11 3.63
N ASP A 278 5.54 0.94 3.23
CA ASP A 278 4.79 -0.31 3.35
C ASP A 278 4.78 -1.13 2.04
N GLY A 279 5.01 -0.52 0.89
CA GLY A 279 5.13 -1.20 -0.41
C GLY A 279 3.77 -1.49 -1.05
N SER A 280 2.74 -0.72 -0.74
CA SER A 280 1.38 -0.91 -1.22
C SER A 280 1.14 -0.37 -2.63
N GLU A 281 1.95 0.57 -3.08
CA GLU A 281 1.78 1.24 -4.36
C GLU A 281 2.00 0.34 -5.58
N LYS A 282 1.16 0.57 -6.59
CA LYS A 282 1.18 -0.13 -7.86
C LYS A 282 1.50 0.82 -9.00
N ARG A 283 2.53 0.48 -9.77
CA ARG A 283 3.04 1.29 -10.87
C ARG A 283 2.75 0.65 -12.21
N THR A 284 2.31 1.45 -13.18
CA THR A 284 2.09 1.03 -14.55
C THR A 284 2.79 1.99 -15.50
N TYR A 285 3.72 1.46 -16.29
CA TYR A 285 4.35 2.21 -17.36
C TYR A 285 3.64 1.91 -18.68
N THR A 286 3.19 2.95 -19.34
CA THR A 286 2.63 2.90 -20.68
C THR A 286 3.55 3.64 -21.63
N ILE A 287 4.09 2.95 -22.62
CA ILE A 287 4.90 3.52 -23.67
C ILE A 287 4.04 3.56 -24.95
N SER A 288 3.91 4.71 -25.56
CA SER A 288 3.09 4.94 -26.74
C SER A 288 3.83 5.70 -27.83
N GLY A 289 3.31 5.69 -29.06
CA GLY A 289 3.91 6.33 -30.21
C GLY A 289 5.13 5.58 -30.76
N ILE A 290 5.25 4.28 -30.47
CA ILE A 290 6.35 3.43 -30.92
C ILE A 290 5.89 2.47 -32.04
N PRO A 291 6.75 2.01 -32.95
CA PRO A 291 6.39 1.05 -33.97
C PRO A 291 5.85 -0.25 -33.41
N GLU A 292 4.87 -0.87 -34.11
CA GLU A 292 4.41 -2.22 -33.80
C GLU A 292 5.60 -3.21 -33.77
N GLY A 293 5.58 -4.11 -32.81
CA GLY A 293 6.66 -5.09 -32.62
C GLY A 293 7.87 -4.57 -31.86
N THR A 294 7.91 -3.28 -31.48
CA THR A 294 8.96 -2.77 -30.59
C THR A 294 8.93 -3.52 -29.26
N VAL A 295 10.08 -4.03 -28.85
CA VAL A 295 10.24 -4.77 -27.60
C VAL A 295 10.72 -3.80 -26.53
N VAL A 296 9.94 -3.64 -25.47
CA VAL A 296 10.27 -2.79 -24.32
C VAL A 296 10.63 -3.69 -23.15
N THR A 297 11.76 -3.44 -22.51
CA THR A 297 12.21 -4.13 -21.31
C THR A 297 12.36 -3.16 -20.17
N LEU A 298 11.79 -3.47 -19.02
CA LEU A 298 11.83 -2.64 -17.81
C LEU A 298 11.96 -3.54 -16.58
N GLY A 299 13.03 -3.37 -15.81
CA GLY A 299 13.26 -4.16 -14.60
C GLY A 299 13.20 -5.68 -14.80
N GLY A 300 13.68 -6.17 -15.96
CA GLY A 300 13.64 -7.57 -16.33
C GLY A 300 12.28 -8.08 -16.88
N GLN A 301 11.24 -7.26 -16.91
CA GLN A 301 9.99 -7.57 -17.59
C GLN A 301 10.03 -7.09 -19.04
N THR A 302 9.39 -7.82 -19.92
CA THR A 302 9.36 -7.52 -21.36
C THR A 302 7.92 -7.44 -21.85
N ALA A 303 7.62 -6.40 -22.62
CA ALA A 303 6.37 -6.25 -23.36
C ALA A 303 6.63 -5.85 -24.81
N VAL A 304 5.73 -6.22 -25.71
CA VAL A 304 5.82 -5.92 -27.14
C VAL A 304 4.74 -4.91 -27.50
N ALA A 305 5.10 -3.88 -28.25
CA ALA A 305 4.15 -2.91 -28.75
C ALA A 305 3.13 -3.55 -29.70
N ASN A 306 1.86 -3.24 -29.47
CA ASN A 306 0.75 -3.72 -30.27
C ASN A 306 0.59 -2.94 -31.58
N ASP A 307 -0.41 -3.27 -32.38
CA ASP A 307 -0.80 -2.61 -33.62
C ASP A 307 -1.12 -1.12 -33.50
N LYS A 308 -1.32 -0.63 -32.28
CA LYS A 308 -1.54 0.81 -31.98
C LYS A 308 -0.27 1.51 -31.51
N GLY A 309 0.86 0.82 -31.51
CA GLY A 309 2.13 1.37 -31.02
C GLY A 309 2.16 1.58 -29.51
N ILE A 310 1.52 0.71 -28.75
CA ILE A 310 1.42 0.80 -27.28
C ILE A 310 2.01 -0.45 -26.64
N SER A 311 2.92 -0.25 -25.68
CA SER A 311 3.46 -1.29 -24.81
C SER A 311 3.13 -0.93 -23.35
N ILE A 312 2.68 -1.90 -22.55
CA ILE A 312 2.27 -1.71 -21.16
C ILE A 312 3.03 -2.68 -20.26
N ILE A 313 3.71 -2.14 -19.25
CA ILE A 313 4.42 -2.92 -18.23
C ILE A 313 3.87 -2.53 -16.86
N VAL A 314 3.43 -3.50 -16.08
CA VAL A 314 2.88 -3.31 -14.75
C VAL A 314 3.87 -3.83 -13.69
N PHE A 315 4.22 -2.99 -12.75
CA PHE A 315 4.95 -3.37 -11.54
C PHE A 315 4.00 -3.36 -10.36
N SER A 316 3.99 -4.43 -9.59
CA SER A 316 3.46 -4.42 -8.23
C SER A 316 4.67 -4.34 -7.29
N ASP A 317 4.77 -3.25 -6.57
CA ASP A 317 5.94 -3.00 -5.75
C ASP A 317 5.77 -3.58 -4.35
N THR A 318 5.94 -4.87 -4.24
CA THR A 318 5.99 -5.54 -2.93
C THR A 318 7.40 -5.59 -2.32
N ASN A 319 8.44 -5.26 -3.08
CA ASN A 319 9.83 -5.44 -2.61
C ASN A 319 10.88 -4.47 -3.18
N ASN A 320 10.52 -3.54 -4.04
CA ASN A 320 11.51 -2.71 -4.73
C ASN A 320 11.42 -1.25 -4.32
N LYS A 321 11.84 -0.99 -3.13
CA LYS A 321 11.90 0.37 -2.58
C LYS A 321 12.80 1.34 -3.34
N ASN A 322 13.59 0.94 -4.36
CA ASN A 322 14.62 1.83 -4.88
C ASN A 322 15.30 1.37 -6.17
N VAL A 323 14.64 0.71 -7.08
CA VAL A 323 15.30 0.37 -8.33
C VAL A 323 14.84 1.33 -9.41
N ASP A 324 15.75 2.22 -9.85
CA ASP A 324 15.65 2.74 -11.20
C ASP A 324 15.68 1.53 -12.12
N PRO A 325 14.55 1.12 -12.69
CA PRO A 325 14.54 -0.09 -13.48
C PRO A 325 15.40 0.15 -14.71
N ASP A 326 16.28 -0.78 -15.02
CA ASP A 326 16.92 -0.83 -16.32
C ASP A 326 15.84 -0.83 -17.38
N PHE A 327 15.76 0.25 -18.14
CA PHE A 327 14.73 0.43 -19.15
C PHE A 327 15.41 0.51 -20.51
N SER A 328 15.02 -0.39 -21.40
CA SER A 328 15.52 -0.40 -22.78
C SER A 328 14.41 -0.64 -23.77
N MET A 329 14.60 -0.17 -24.98
CA MET A 329 13.65 -0.33 -26.08
C MET A 329 14.39 -0.78 -27.33
N LYS A 330 13.90 -1.85 -27.95
CA LYS A 330 14.43 -2.40 -29.19
C LYS A 330 13.37 -2.32 -30.28
N PHE A 331 13.65 -1.57 -31.32
CA PHE A 331 12.77 -1.48 -32.49
C PHE A 331 12.85 -2.75 -33.38
N PRO A 332 11.87 -2.99 -34.27
CA PRO A 332 11.97 -4.03 -35.28
C PRO A 332 13.23 -3.85 -36.15
N THR A 333 13.83 -4.96 -36.60
CA THR A 333 15.12 -4.94 -37.29
C THR A 333 15.10 -4.15 -38.61
N SER A 334 13.97 -4.15 -39.32
CA SER A 334 13.81 -3.44 -40.58
C SER A 334 13.01 -2.15 -40.42
N PHE A 335 13.08 -1.53 -39.26
CA PHE A 335 12.38 -0.26 -39.04
C PHE A 335 13.36 0.91 -39.22
N SER A 336 13.02 1.84 -40.12
CA SER A 336 13.66 3.13 -40.25
C SER A 336 12.64 4.29 -40.14
N GLY A 337 13.09 5.45 -39.70
CA GLY A 337 12.24 6.63 -39.57
C GLY A 337 12.31 7.30 -38.20
N THR A 338 11.50 8.34 -38.03
CA THR A 338 11.46 9.09 -36.79
C THR A 338 10.35 8.54 -35.87
N VAL A 339 10.72 8.24 -34.63
CA VAL A 339 9.78 7.87 -33.56
C VAL A 339 9.64 9.05 -32.62
N GLU A 340 8.40 9.45 -32.39
CA GLU A 340 8.03 10.43 -31.35
C GLU A 340 7.11 9.70 -30.36
N GLY A 341 7.69 9.33 -29.23
CA GLY A 341 7.03 8.51 -28.24
C GLY A 341 6.81 9.22 -26.93
N LYS A 342 5.94 8.62 -26.12
CA LYS A 342 5.61 9.09 -24.78
C LYS A 342 5.69 7.95 -23.79
N ILE A 343 6.21 8.22 -22.61
CA ILE A 343 6.18 7.33 -21.47
C ILE A 343 5.26 7.97 -20.42
N THR A 344 4.22 7.25 -20.04
CA THR A 344 3.29 7.62 -18.97
C THR A 344 3.49 6.64 -17.82
N LEU A 345 3.83 7.16 -16.64
CA LEU A 345 3.79 6.44 -15.39
C LEU A 345 2.45 6.73 -14.71
N SER A 346 1.73 5.68 -14.36
CA SER A 346 0.50 5.75 -13.55
C SER A 346 0.73 4.99 -12.26
N VAL A 347 0.42 5.62 -11.14
CA VAL A 347 0.58 5.05 -9.80
C VAL A 347 -0.73 5.14 -9.04
N TYR A 348 -1.01 4.16 -8.23
CA TYR A 348 -2.07 4.19 -7.22
C TYR A 348 -1.68 3.32 -6.05
N ASP A 349 -2.07 3.73 -4.87
CA ASP A 349 -1.95 2.93 -3.68
C ASP A 349 -3.01 1.82 -3.66
N ASN A 350 -2.58 0.58 -3.46
CA ASN A 350 -3.45 -0.59 -3.44
C ASN A 350 -3.88 -0.97 -2.01
N GLY A 351 -3.32 -0.33 -1.01
CA GLY A 351 -3.45 -0.65 0.40
C GLY A 351 -2.69 -1.92 0.79
N VAL A 352 -2.18 -1.96 2.02
CA VAL A 352 -1.50 -3.13 2.58
C VAL A 352 -2.49 -4.26 2.81
N GLU A 353 -3.70 -3.95 3.27
CA GLU A 353 -4.77 -4.91 3.43
C GLU A 353 -5.54 -5.11 2.12
N SER A 354 -5.83 -6.36 1.79
CA SER A 354 -6.50 -6.73 0.55
C SER A 354 -7.84 -5.99 0.36
N GLY A 355 -7.93 -5.19 -0.68
CA GLY A 355 -9.16 -4.53 -1.11
C GLY A 355 -9.32 -3.08 -0.63
N GLN A 356 -8.31 -2.49 -0.05
CA GLN A 356 -8.31 -1.11 0.45
C GLN A 356 -7.78 -0.08 -0.56
N ARG A 357 -7.69 -0.44 -1.82
CA ARG A 357 -7.20 0.46 -2.87
C ARG A 357 -7.67 1.90 -2.67
N ASP A 358 -6.76 2.86 -2.78
CA ASP A 358 -7.12 4.27 -2.85
C ASP A 358 -8.09 4.50 -4.01
N THR A 359 -9.29 4.90 -3.67
CA THR A 359 -10.33 5.32 -4.63
C THR A 359 -10.73 6.77 -4.37
N THR A 360 -10.07 7.42 -3.42
CA THR A 360 -10.37 8.80 -3.04
C THR A 360 -9.56 9.75 -3.89
N ASP A 361 -10.21 10.81 -4.31
CA ASP A 361 -9.63 11.87 -5.13
C ASP A 361 -9.00 12.92 -4.18
N TYR A 362 -7.93 12.55 -3.47
CA TYR A 362 -7.17 13.51 -2.68
C TYR A 362 -6.35 14.41 -3.59
N GLY A 363 -7.06 15.20 -4.41
CA GLY A 363 -6.50 16.34 -5.12
C GLY A 363 -5.82 16.04 -6.46
N ASN A 364 -5.75 14.79 -6.95
CA ASN A 364 -4.89 14.46 -8.09
C ASN A 364 -5.43 13.44 -9.11
N GLY A 365 -6.71 13.32 -9.27
CA GLY A 365 -7.27 12.55 -10.37
C GLY A 365 -8.36 11.55 -9.96
N ALA A 366 -9.22 11.17 -10.90
CA ALA A 366 -10.30 10.25 -10.65
C ALA A 366 -9.76 8.88 -10.19
N ASN A 367 -10.27 8.39 -9.06
CA ASN A 367 -9.93 7.09 -8.47
C ASN A 367 -8.53 6.96 -7.82
N GLY A 368 -7.98 8.04 -7.29
CA GLY A 368 -6.69 8.00 -6.60
C GLY A 368 -5.50 7.67 -7.49
N ILE A 369 -5.64 7.74 -8.83
CA ILE A 369 -4.55 7.49 -9.77
C ILE A 369 -3.80 8.78 -10.04
N LYS A 370 -2.48 8.78 -9.79
CA LYS A 370 -1.57 9.85 -10.19
C LYS A 370 -0.82 9.48 -11.45
N THR A 371 -0.55 10.46 -12.31
CA THR A 371 0.13 10.26 -13.57
C THR A 371 1.24 11.26 -13.78
N ALA A 372 2.37 10.79 -14.33
CA ALA A 372 3.46 11.62 -14.80
C ALA A 372 3.87 11.19 -16.21
N GLU A 373 4.26 12.15 -17.05
CA GLU A 373 4.56 11.88 -18.43
C GLU A 373 5.89 12.53 -18.85
N VAL A 374 6.58 11.86 -19.75
CA VAL A 374 7.73 12.39 -20.49
C VAL A 374 7.67 11.96 -21.94
N ASP A 375 8.18 12.79 -22.81
CA ASP A 375 8.26 12.55 -24.26
C ASP A 375 9.68 12.18 -24.67
N PHE A 376 9.80 11.40 -25.74
CA PHE A 376 11.10 11.14 -26.36
C PHE A 376 11.00 11.14 -27.88
N LYS A 377 12.14 11.43 -28.49
CA LYS A 377 12.31 11.40 -29.93
C LYS A 377 13.59 10.65 -30.30
N VAL A 378 13.51 9.80 -31.29
CA VAL A 378 14.64 9.08 -31.87
C VAL A 378 14.51 9.01 -33.38
N ASN A 379 15.59 9.19 -34.09
CA ASN A 379 15.67 8.96 -35.54
C ASN A 379 16.45 7.68 -35.80
N VAL A 380 15.82 6.75 -36.52
CA VAL A 380 16.43 5.50 -36.95
C VAL A 380 16.78 5.64 -38.44
N ASN A 381 18.06 5.69 -38.72
CA ASN A 381 18.56 5.88 -40.09
C ASN A 381 18.39 4.57 -40.89
N PRO A 382 17.93 4.63 -42.15
CA PRO A 382 17.90 3.47 -43.01
C PRO A 382 19.32 2.99 -43.36
N VAL A 383 19.49 1.68 -43.35
CA VAL A 383 20.74 1.02 -43.79
C VAL A 383 20.40 0.01 -44.90
N ALA A 384 21.02 0.18 -46.05
CA ALA A 384 20.72 -0.67 -47.18
C ALA A 384 21.08 -2.16 -46.93
N ASP A 385 20.10 -3.01 -47.04
CA ASP A 385 20.22 -4.46 -46.91
C ASP A 385 20.72 -5.12 -48.20
N GLU A 386 21.25 -6.33 -48.09
CA GLU A 386 21.72 -7.10 -49.25
C GLU A 386 20.56 -7.46 -50.18
N ALA A 387 20.64 -6.99 -51.42
CA ALA A 387 19.64 -7.29 -52.43
C ALA A 387 19.85 -8.69 -53.01
N THR A 388 18.80 -9.45 -53.13
CA THR A 388 18.80 -10.73 -53.86
C THR A 388 18.29 -10.53 -55.27
N LEU A 389 19.15 -10.83 -56.27
CA LEU A 389 18.82 -10.81 -57.68
C LEU A 389 18.52 -12.24 -58.14
N LYS A 390 17.32 -12.48 -58.63
CA LYS A 390 16.94 -13.76 -59.31
C LYS A 390 16.75 -13.47 -60.78
N VAL A 391 17.42 -14.25 -61.61
CA VAL A 391 17.33 -14.18 -63.08
C VAL A 391 16.86 -15.51 -63.59
N GLY A 392 15.77 -15.52 -64.31
CA GLY A 392 15.24 -16.71 -64.98
C GLY A 392 15.89 -16.97 -66.33
N GLN A 393 15.94 -18.20 -66.75
CA GLN A 393 16.31 -18.56 -68.09
C GLN A 393 15.13 -18.27 -69.05
N VAL A 394 15.36 -17.41 -70.02
CA VAL A 394 14.33 -17.03 -70.97
C VAL A 394 14.65 -17.58 -72.40
N VAL A 395 13.66 -17.94 -73.13
CA VAL A 395 13.77 -18.44 -74.47
C VAL A 395 12.94 -17.59 -75.40
N GLY A 396 13.53 -17.12 -76.45
CA GLY A 396 12.88 -16.40 -77.56
C GLY A 396 13.11 -17.05 -78.90
N TYR A 397 12.35 -16.63 -79.91
CA TYR A 397 12.52 -17.02 -81.28
C TYR A 397 13.19 -15.87 -82.01
N GLU A 398 13.99 -16.20 -83.03
CA GLU A 398 14.71 -15.22 -83.86
C GLU A 398 13.78 -14.30 -84.68
N ASP A 399 12.57 -14.73 -84.95
CA ASP A 399 11.53 -13.93 -85.58
C ASP A 399 10.51 -13.42 -84.61
N THR A 400 10.48 -12.12 -84.39
CA THR A 400 9.60 -11.48 -83.40
C THR A 400 8.12 -11.74 -83.55
N ALA A 401 7.63 -12.02 -84.79
CA ALA A 401 6.25 -12.37 -85.07
C ALA A 401 5.80 -13.74 -84.52
N ARG A 402 6.73 -14.54 -84.06
CA ARG A 402 6.44 -15.89 -83.49
C ARG A 402 6.76 -16.01 -82.00
N ASN A 403 7.13 -14.93 -81.38
CA ASN A 403 7.51 -14.97 -79.94
C ASN A 403 6.28 -15.07 -79.10
N THR A 404 5.74 -16.26 -78.93
CA THR A 404 4.59 -16.55 -78.07
C THR A 404 5.03 -17.17 -76.75
N ASN A 405 5.97 -16.54 -76.04
CA ASN A 405 6.38 -17.05 -74.74
C ASN A 405 5.24 -16.96 -73.72
N LYS A 406 4.52 -18.05 -73.59
CA LYS A 406 3.31 -18.18 -72.74
C LYS A 406 3.62 -18.26 -71.25
N ASN A 407 4.92 -18.22 -70.85
CA ASN A 407 5.30 -18.52 -69.46
C ASN A 407 5.58 -17.31 -68.61
N ILE A 408 5.45 -16.09 -69.13
CA ILE A 408 5.63 -14.86 -68.35
C ILE A 408 4.28 -14.35 -67.93
N GLN A 409 3.99 -14.52 -66.67
CA GLN A 409 2.78 -14.02 -66.03
C GLN A 409 3.12 -12.84 -65.13
N ASP A 410 2.27 -11.83 -65.14
CA ASP A 410 2.29 -10.79 -64.12
C ASP A 410 1.85 -11.33 -62.76
N LYS A 411 2.01 -10.49 -61.72
CA LYS A 411 1.59 -10.78 -60.33
C LYS A 411 0.14 -11.20 -60.20
N ASP A 412 -0.70 -10.80 -61.20
CA ASP A 412 -2.14 -11.10 -61.27
C ASP A 412 -2.44 -12.32 -62.16
N GLY A 413 -1.40 -13.02 -62.65
CA GLY A 413 -1.53 -14.20 -63.51
C GLY A 413 -1.79 -13.88 -64.99
N THR A 414 -1.77 -12.61 -65.39
CA THR A 414 -1.99 -12.19 -66.77
C THR A 414 -0.76 -12.49 -67.61
N ILE A 415 -0.92 -13.24 -68.72
CA ILE A 415 0.15 -13.53 -69.69
C ILE A 415 0.39 -12.27 -70.53
N LYS A 416 1.54 -11.63 -70.40
CA LYS A 416 1.96 -10.54 -71.32
C LYS A 416 2.76 -11.09 -72.48
N HIS A 417 2.28 -10.82 -73.67
CA HIS A 417 3.02 -11.05 -74.91
C HIS A 417 3.61 -9.71 -75.36
N PRO A 418 4.91 -9.48 -75.14
CA PRO A 418 5.55 -8.30 -75.75
C PRO A 418 5.49 -8.48 -77.25
N GLU A 419 4.88 -7.55 -77.95
CA GLU A 419 4.73 -7.61 -79.42
C GLU A 419 6.08 -7.60 -80.19
N ASN A 420 7.15 -7.13 -79.54
CA ASN A 420 8.46 -6.96 -80.12
C ASN A 420 9.61 -7.18 -79.14
N GLY A 421 9.70 -8.36 -78.50
CA GLY A 421 10.83 -8.60 -77.59
C GLY A 421 10.73 -9.89 -76.78
N ILE A 422 11.82 -10.27 -76.11
CA ILE A 422 11.88 -11.36 -75.14
C ILE A 422 11.77 -10.77 -73.75
N ALA A 423 10.73 -11.14 -73.02
CA ALA A 423 10.58 -10.71 -71.66
C ALA A 423 11.64 -11.37 -70.75
N LEU A 424 12.39 -10.61 -70.06
CA LEU A 424 13.42 -11.05 -69.11
C LEU A 424 12.76 -11.34 -67.76
N ASP A 425 13.00 -12.53 -67.21
CA ASP A 425 12.53 -12.88 -65.84
C ASP A 425 13.61 -12.39 -64.83
N ILE A 426 13.57 -11.10 -64.51
CA ILE A 426 14.47 -10.48 -63.56
C ILE A 426 13.64 -10.10 -62.34
N ARG A 427 14.00 -10.58 -61.17
CA ARG A 427 13.35 -10.25 -59.89
C ARG A 427 14.40 -9.80 -58.89
N VAL A 428 14.11 -8.69 -58.22
CA VAL A 428 14.92 -8.13 -57.15
C VAL A 428 14.08 -8.13 -55.90
N SER A 429 14.68 -8.54 -54.80
CA SER A 429 14.07 -8.45 -53.45
C SER A 429 15.13 -8.17 -52.42
N SER A 430 14.77 -7.47 -51.36
CA SER A 430 15.52 -7.31 -50.12
C SER A 430 14.86 -8.05 -48.99
N THR A 431 15.58 -8.25 -47.91
CA THR A 431 15.06 -8.71 -46.62
C THR A 431 14.39 -7.59 -45.85
N ASP A 432 14.66 -6.33 -46.21
CA ASP A 432 13.97 -5.19 -45.65
C ASP A 432 12.49 -5.17 -46.05
N THR A 433 11.62 -4.89 -45.04
CA THR A 433 10.17 -4.94 -45.19
C THR A 433 9.50 -3.59 -44.97
N ASP A 434 10.22 -2.52 -44.59
CA ASP A 434 9.64 -1.22 -44.31
C ASP A 434 9.45 -0.36 -45.59
N GLY A 435 10.08 -0.74 -46.68
CA GLY A 435 9.96 -0.07 -48.00
C GLY A 435 10.86 1.13 -48.16
N SER A 436 11.89 1.26 -47.34
CA SER A 436 12.89 2.36 -47.42
C SER A 436 13.86 2.18 -48.61
N GLU A 437 13.99 0.97 -49.16
CA GLU A 437 14.95 0.64 -50.19
C GLU A 437 14.45 0.87 -51.63
N THR A 438 15.36 1.34 -52.49
CA THR A 438 15.14 1.49 -53.92
C THR A 438 16.16 0.68 -54.69
N PHE A 439 15.68 -0.09 -55.67
CA PHE A 439 16.53 -0.97 -56.50
C PHE A 439 16.77 -0.37 -57.89
N THR A 440 18.01 -0.43 -58.33
CA THR A 440 18.38 -0.12 -59.72
C THR A 440 19.01 -1.35 -60.32
N VAL A 441 18.44 -1.86 -61.41
CA VAL A 441 18.98 -3.00 -62.16
C VAL A 441 19.69 -2.48 -63.43
N THR A 442 20.96 -2.79 -63.55
CA THR A 442 21.73 -2.45 -64.75
C THR A 442 21.98 -3.71 -65.58
N ILE A 443 21.54 -3.70 -66.82
CA ILE A 443 21.78 -4.77 -67.75
C ILE A 443 22.97 -4.34 -68.65
N LYS A 444 24.00 -5.18 -68.74
CA LYS A 444 25.21 -4.95 -69.52
C LYS A 444 25.34 -5.94 -70.65
N ASP A 445 26.25 -5.67 -71.58
CA ASP A 445 26.61 -6.57 -72.70
C ASP A 445 25.42 -6.92 -73.61
N ILE A 446 24.53 -5.99 -73.82
CA ILE A 446 23.41 -6.13 -74.74
C ILE A 446 24.02 -6.18 -76.16
N PRO A 447 23.76 -7.22 -76.96
CA PRO A 447 24.27 -7.32 -78.32
C PRO A 447 23.83 -6.16 -79.20
N ASN A 448 24.71 -5.74 -80.15
CA ASN A 448 24.37 -4.69 -81.07
C ASN A 448 23.16 -5.07 -81.92
N GLY A 449 22.09 -4.28 -81.84
CA GLY A 449 20.82 -4.51 -82.50
C GLY A 449 19.70 -5.04 -81.56
N GLY A 450 20.01 -5.33 -80.32
CA GLY A 450 19.00 -5.51 -79.24
C GLY A 450 18.54 -4.15 -78.73
N ALA A 451 17.31 -3.79 -78.98
CA ALA A 451 16.66 -2.59 -78.42
C ALA A 451 15.89 -2.96 -77.15
#